data_93f4a4f07bc9c72ded2988014eb86407
#
_entry.id   93f4a4f07bc9c72ded2988014eb86407
#
_cell.length_a   1.000
_cell.length_b   1.000
_cell.length_c   1.000
_cell.angle_alpha   90.00
_cell.angle_beta   90.00
_cell.angle_gamma   90.00
#
_symmetry.space_group_name_H-M   'P 1'
#
loop_
_entity.id
_entity.type
_entity.pdbx_description
1 polymer ?
#
loop_
_entity_poly.entity_id
_entity_poly.type
_entity_poly.pdbx_seq_one_letter_code
_entity_poly.pdbx_strand_id
1 'polypeptide(L)'
;MSKRIAVITGAAGGMGREIVASLIRDGAKCYGLDISKEGLKEMESALGKEFVGIEIDLTKPEKILSSFKQIEDTEGGMDILVNNVGTCLMSNFPDVSVAEFELQMKLNFDSAFHCCQAAIKLMNGRAGVRKIINISSNGAYNFETFDPPHYRASKAAMDSLTKHLASTYAVDKISVNSIAPAMTNTPLCDILSADVLAKAIEKMPHGHLMEPTEIAEWVRFLASPAGDISSGNIIILNQGRDVH
;
A
#
# COMPACT_ATOMS: atom_id res chain seq x y z
N MET A 1 25.03 -9.15 7.95
CA MET A 1 24.17 -8.90 6.77
C MET A 1 23.75 -7.44 6.80
N SER A 2 23.75 -6.75 5.66
CA SER A 2 23.19 -5.39 5.57
C SER A 2 21.68 -5.44 5.89
N LYS A 3 21.17 -4.39 6.55
CA LYS A 3 19.72 -4.27 6.78
C LYS A 3 18.96 -4.22 5.47
N ARG A 4 17.75 -4.79 5.45
CA ARG A 4 16.83 -4.63 4.32
C ARG A 4 16.29 -3.20 4.31
N ILE A 5 16.24 -2.60 3.15
CA ILE A 5 15.71 -1.26 2.94
C ILE A 5 14.27 -1.38 2.44
N ALA A 6 13.34 -0.81 3.18
CA ALA A 6 11.91 -0.80 2.85
C ALA A 6 11.43 0.63 2.55
N VAL A 7 10.61 0.78 1.52
CA VAL A 7 9.94 2.05 1.17
C VAL A 7 8.43 1.84 1.29
N ILE A 8 7.76 2.69 2.05
CA ILE A 8 6.33 2.61 2.32
C ILE A 8 5.66 3.93 1.94
N THR A 9 4.70 3.90 1.03
CA THR A 9 3.91 5.07 0.66
C THR A 9 2.70 5.22 1.57
N GLY A 10 2.29 6.47 1.89
CA GLY A 10 1.23 6.73 2.87
C GLY A 10 1.63 6.27 4.27
N ALA A 11 2.91 6.44 4.63
CA ALA A 11 3.49 5.90 5.85
C ALA A 11 2.93 6.52 7.12
N ALA A 12 2.51 7.78 7.09
CA ALA A 12 1.94 8.49 8.24
C ALA A 12 0.45 8.20 8.47
N GLY A 13 -0.23 7.48 7.56
CA GLY A 13 -1.62 7.06 7.70
C GLY A 13 -1.81 5.84 8.61
N GLY A 14 -3.06 5.45 8.87
CA GLY A 14 -3.40 4.38 9.82
C GLY A 14 -2.69 3.06 9.54
N MET A 15 -2.91 2.44 8.37
CA MET A 15 -2.22 1.20 7.98
C MET A 15 -0.71 1.41 7.81
N GLY A 16 -0.29 2.56 7.25
CA GLY A 16 1.12 2.86 6.98
C GLY A 16 1.98 2.83 8.24
N ARG A 17 1.52 3.42 9.33
CA ARG A 17 2.22 3.43 10.63
C ARG A 17 2.47 2.00 11.15
N GLU A 18 1.46 1.16 11.10
CA GLU A 18 1.56 -0.23 11.57
C GLU A 18 2.46 -1.07 10.65
N ILE A 19 2.38 -0.86 9.34
CA ILE A 19 3.28 -1.52 8.36
C ILE A 19 4.73 -1.15 8.64
N VAL A 20 5.04 0.14 8.79
CA VAL A 20 6.40 0.60 9.13
C VAL A 20 6.87 -0.03 10.43
N ALA A 21 6.08 0.03 11.50
CA ALA A 21 6.43 -0.53 12.80
C ALA A 21 6.70 -2.04 12.72
N SER A 22 5.89 -2.79 11.94
CA SER A 22 6.06 -4.23 11.79
C SER A 22 7.35 -4.61 11.04
N LEU A 23 7.69 -3.86 9.97
CA LEU A 23 8.91 -4.10 9.21
C LEU A 23 10.17 -3.72 9.99
N ILE A 24 10.13 -2.66 10.80
CA ILE A 24 11.23 -2.28 11.70
C ILE A 24 11.45 -3.37 12.76
N ARG A 25 10.38 -3.94 13.34
CA ARG A 25 10.50 -5.08 14.27
C ARG A 25 11.24 -6.28 13.65
N ASP A 26 11.10 -6.49 12.34
CA ASP A 26 11.82 -7.52 11.59
C ASP A 26 13.22 -7.08 11.11
N GLY A 27 13.70 -5.93 11.59
CA GLY A 27 15.06 -5.43 11.36
C GLY A 27 15.27 -4.65 10.07
N ALA A 28 14.21 -4.25 9.37
CA ALA A 28 14.33 -3.36 8.21
C ALA A 28 14.63 -1.92 8.63
N LYS A 29 15.29 -1.18 7.76
CA LYS A 29 15.30 0.29 7.77
C LYS A 29 14.21 0.78 6.83
N CYS A 30 13.32 1.65 7.30
CA CYS A 30 12.14 2.08 6.57
C CYS A 30 12.23 3.54 6.13
N TYR A 31 11.91 3.80 4.87
CA TYR A 31 11.68 5.11 4.29
C TYR A 31 10.17 5.29 4.12
N GLY A 32 9.60 6.24 4.84
CA GLY A 32 8.17 6.57 4.75
C GLY A 32 7.94 7.76 3.84
N LEU A 33 7.17 7.58 2.79
CA LEU A 33 6.77 8.62 1.85
C LEU A 33 5.34 9.05 2.18
N ASP A 34 5.15 10.32 2.55
CA ASP A 34 3.84 10.85 2.89
C ASP A 34 3.77 12.36 2.64
N ILE A 35 2.55 12.89 2.49
CA ILE A 35 2.30 14.33 2.40
C ILE A 35 2.26 14.99 3.79
N SER A 36 2.01 14.23 4.83
CA SER A 36 1.92 14.71 6.22
C SER A 36 3.31 14.84 6.84
N LYS A 37 3.86 16.04 6.77
CA LYS A 37 5.15 16.37 7.40
C LYS A 37 5.15 16.13 8.91
N GLU A 38 4.06 16.52 9.57
CA GLU A 38 3.89 16.38 11.00
C GLU A 38 3.85 14.89 11.39
N GLY A 39 3.06 14.08 10.68
CA GLY A 39 2.98 12.65 10.92
C GLY A 39 4.31 11.93 10.71
N LEU A 40 5.08 12.32 9.69
CA LEU A 40 6.43 11.78 9.46
C LEU A 40 7.38 12.13 10.62
N LYS A 41 7.37 13.37 11.12
CA LYS A 41 8.20 13.79 12.27
C LYS A 41 7.84 13.06 13.56
N GLU A 42 6.54 12.84 13.81
CA GLU A 42 6.10 12.03 14.95
C GLU A 42 6.69 10.61 14.88
N MET A 43 6.62 9.99 13.68
CA MET A 43 7.17 8.66 13.47
C MET A 43 8.70 8.63 13.62
N GLU A 44 9.43 9.63 13.11
CA GLU A 44 10.88 9.74 13.31
C GLU A 44 11.24 9.83 14.79
N SER A 45 10.47 10.61 15.55
CA SER A 45 10.66 10.75 16.99
C SER A 45 10.41 9.44 17.75
N ALA A 46 9.38 8.67 17.32
CA ALA A 46 9.00 7.42 17.97
C ALA A 46 9.89 6.23 17.57
N LEU A 47 10.30 6.15 16.32
CA LEU A 47 10.99 4.98 15.74
C LEU A 47 12.51 5.18 15.61
N GLY A 48 12.99 6.41 15.80
CA GLY A 48 14.41 6.74 15.78
C GLY A 48 15.07 6.48 14.42
N LYS A 49 16.33 6.11 14.45
CA LYS A 49 17.21 5.97 13.26
C LYS A 49 16.78 4.90 12.24
N GLU A 50 15.86 4.05 12.60
CA GLU A 50 15.36 2.98 11.71
C GLU A 50 14.25 3.49 10.78
N PHE A 51 13.75 4.69 11.00
CA PHE A 51 12.77 5.34 10.15
C PHE A 51 13.29 6.68 9.62
N VAL A 52 13.05 6.93 8.33
CA VAL A 52 13.35 8.20 7.66
C VAL A 52 12.09 8.66 6.93
N GLY A 53 11.56 9.81 7.29
CA GLY A 53 10.40 10.42 6.63
C GLY A 53 10.82 11.27 5.42
N ILE A 54 10.12 11.10 4.31
CA ILE A 54 10.27 11.95 3.12
C ILE A 54 8.90 12.58 2.82
N GLU A 55 8.81 13.90 3.02
CA GLU A 55 7.61 14.68 2.68
C GLU A 55 7.47 14.77 1.15
N ILE A 56 6.37 14.21 0.61
CA ILE A 56 6.15 14.12 -0.83
C ILE A 56 4.67 14.10 -1.19
N ASP A 57 4.32 14.83 -2.26
CA ASP A 57 3.06 14.65 -2.98
C ASP A 57 3.25 13.57 -4.06
N LEU A 58 2.66 12.40 -3.83
CA LEU A 58 2.76 11.23 -4.71
C LEU A 58 1.93 11.34 -6.00
N THR A 59 1.16 12.43 -6.18
CA THR A 59 0.54 12.75 -7.47
C THR A 59 1.53 13.34 -8.48
N LYS A 60 2.80 13.51 -8.09
CA LYS A 60 3.87 14.16 -8.86
C LYS A 60 4.97 13.14 -9.19
N PRO A 61 4.96 12.51 -10.39
CA PRO A 61 5.92 11.49 -10.77
C PRO A 61 7.39 11.92 -10.64
N GLU A 62 7.69 13.19 -10.94
CA GLU A 62 9.04 13.75 -10.83
C GLU A 62 9.54 13.77 -9.38
N LYS A 63 8.65 13.96 -8.41
CA LYS A 63 8.98 13.88 -6.98
C LYS A 63 9.21 12.44 -6.52
N ILE A 64 8.43 11.49 -7.06
CA ILE A 64 8.66 10.07 -6.82
C ILE A 64 10.07 9.69 -7.27
N LEU A 65 10.43 10.03 -8.51
CA LEU A 65 11.75 9.71 -9.06
C LEU A 65 12.89 10.33 -8.24
N SER A 66 12.75 11.58 -7.79
CA SER A 66 13.77 12.24 -6.98
C SER A 66 13.91 11.60 -5.58
N SER A 67 12.81 11.18 -4.97
CA SER A 67 12.84 10.51 -3.66
C SER A 67 13.51 9.14 -3.74
N PHE A 68 13.20 8.36 -4.78
CA PHE A 68 13.87 7.07 -4.99
C PHE A 68 15.35 7.24 -5.32
N LYS A 69 15.73 8.29 -6.05
CA LYS A 69 17.13 8.62 -6.30
C LYS A 69 17.88 8.97 -5.00
N GLN A 70 17.26 9.74 -4.11
CA GLN A 70 17.82 10.03 -2.79
C GLN A 70 18.06 8.74 -1.97
N ILE A 71 17.13 7.79 -2.02
CA ILE A 71 17.27 6.49 -1.35
C ILE A 71 18.41 5.68 -1.97
N GLU A 72 18.50 5.64 -3.30
CA GLU A 72 19.60 4.99 -4.02
C GLU A 72 20.97 5.57 -3.60
N ASP A 73 21.11 6.89 -3.60
CA ASP A 73 22.35 7.59 -3.25
C ASP A 73 22.77 7.32 -1.78
N THR A 74 21.80 7.08 -0.90
CA THR A 74 22.05 6.84 0.53
C THR A 74 22.31 5.38 0.85
N GLU A 75 21.53 4.46 0.28
CA GLU A 75 21.50 3.04 0.65
C GLU A 75 22.05 2.11 -0.44
N GLY A 76 22.29 2.61 -1.64
CA GLY A 76 22.72 1.81 -2.78
C GLY A 76 21.65 0.90 -3.36
N GLY A 77 20.38 1.05 -2.97
CA GLY A 77 19.23 0.28 -3.46
C GLY A 77 18.21 -0.03 -2.39
N MET A 78 17.20 -0.82 -2.73
CA MET A 78 16.11 -1.19 -1.82
C MET A 78 15.66 -2.65 -1.99
N ASP A 79 14.96 -3.17 -1.00
CA ASP A 79 14.56 -4.58 -0.94
C ASP A 79 13.04 -4.78 -0.87
N ILE A 80 12.30 -3.81 -0.33
CA ILE A 80 10.86 -3.90 -0.11
C ILE A 80 10.20 -2.59 -0.54
N LEU A 81 9.16 -2.67 -1.38
CA LEU A 81 8.23 -1.57 -1.64
C LEU A 81 6.84 -1.97 -1.12
N VAL A 82 6.21 -1.08 -0.36
CA VAL A 82 4.79 -1.19 0.00
C VAL A 82 4.04 0.02 -0.54
N ASN A 83 3.23 -0.19 -1.57
CA ASN A 83 2.33 0.82 -2.11
C ASN A 83 1.04 0.81 -1.28
N ASN A 84 1.01 1.67 -0.26
CA ASN A 84 -0.11 1.76 0.67
C ASN A 84 -0.92 3.06 0.52
N VAL A 85 -0.36 4.10 -0.13
CA VAL A 85 -1.12 5.34 -0.35
C VAL A 85 -2.41 5.07 -1.11
N GLY A 86 -3.48 5.74 -0.70
CA GLY A 86 -4.76 5.65 -1.37
C GLY A 86 -5.81 6.54 -0.73
N THR A 87 -6.84 6.84 -1.49
CA THR A 87 -8.04 7.57 -1.06
C THR A 87 -9.28 6.91 -1.64
N CYS A 88 -10.44 7.21 -1.04
CA CYS A 88 -11.74 6.82 -1.58
C CYS A 88 -12.64 8.06 -1.59
N LEU A 89 -12.84 8.63 -2.77
CA LEU A 89 -13.73 9.78 -2.99
C LEU A 89 -15.14 9.27 -3.27
N MET A 90 -16.14 9.75 -2.53
CA MET A 90 -17.43 9.08 -2.35
C MET A 90 -18.58 9.68 -3.17
N SER A 91 -18.30 10.38 -4.29
CA SER A 91 -19.37 10.90 -5.15
C SER A 91 -20.17 9.79 -5.84
N ASN A 92 -21.47 10.01 -6.00
CA ASN A 92 -22.31 9.11 -6.80
C ASN A 92 -21.88 9.11 -8.27
N PHE A 93 -22.01 8.00 -8.95
CA PHE A 93 -21.49 7.83 -10.31
C PHE A 93 -21.88 8.95 -11.30
N PRO A 94 -23.12 9.43 -11.38
CA PRO A 94 -23.47 10.52 -12.30
C PRO A 94 -22.80 11.86 -11.95
N ASP A 95 -22.38 12.05 -10.71
CA ASP A 95 -21.88 13.31 -10.17
C ASP A 95 -20.35 13.34 -10.07
N VAL A 96 -19.66 12.22 -10.39
CA VAL A 96 -18.19 12.16 -10.37
C VAL A 96 -17.61 13.14 -11.38
N SER A 97 -16.93 14.17 -10.89
CA SER A 97 -16.26 15.14 -11.75
C SER A 97 -14.97 14.57 -12.36
N VAL A 98 -14.54 15.16 -13.49
CA VAL A 98 -13.25 14.77 -14.12
C VAL A 98 -12.09 14.93 -13.13
N ALA A 99 -12.07 16.01 -12.36
CA ALA A 99 -11.01 16.28 -11.37
C ALA A 99 -11.00 15.21 -10.25
N GLU A 100 -12.16 14.78 -9.78
CA GLU A 100 -12.28 13.71 -8.78
C GLU A 100 -11.80 12.38 -9.33
N PHE A 101 -12.25 12.02 -10.53
CA PHE A 101 -11.78 10.81 -11.20
C PHE A 101 -10.26 10.79 -11.38
N GLU A 102 -9.70 11.90 -11.89
CA GLU A 102 -8.25 12.00 -12.09
C GLU A 102 -7.48 11.93 -10.77
N LEU A 103 -7.94 12.59 -9.71
CA LEU A 103 -7.30 12.55 -8.40
C LEU A 103 -7.33 11.13 -7.82
N GLN A 104 -8.47 10.44 -7.94
CA GLN A 104 -8.63 9.06 -7.50
C GLN A 104 -7.64 8.13 -8.21
N MET A 105 -7.54 8.25 -9.54
CA MET A 105 -6.59 7.45 -10.33
C MET A 105 -5.13 7.80 -10.00
N LYS A 106 -4.79 9.06 -9.91
CA LYS A 106 -3.43 9.53 -9.58
C LYS A 106 -2.94 9.02 -8.23
N LEU A 107 -3.79 9.08 -7.20
CA LEU A 107 -3.40 8.61 -5.87
C LEU A 107 -3.36 7.08 -5.77
N ASN A 108 -4.35 6.39 -6.32
CA ASN A 108 -4.50 4.95 -6.08
C ASN A 108 -3.74 4.06 -7.07
N PHE A 109 -3.53 4.55 -8.30
CA PHE A 109 -2.89 3.74 -9.36
C PHE A 109 -1.61 4.35 -9.90
N ASP A 110 -1.63 5.61 -10.39
CA ASP A 110 -0.45 6.20 -11.03
C ASP A 110 0.73 6.28 -10.06
N SER A 111 0.48 6.65 -8.79
CA SER A 111 1.51 6.70 -7.76
C SER A 111 2.19 5.34 -7.58
N ALA A 112 1.40 4.26 -7.46
CA ALA A 112 1.92 2.90 -7.31
C ALA A 112 2.67 2.45 -8.58
N PHE A 113 2.16 2.78 -9.76
CA PHE A 113 2.81 2.49 -11.03
C PHE A 113 4.22 3.10 -11.10
N HIS A 114 4.35 4.41 -10.81
CA HIS A 114 5.63 5.10 -10.82
C HIS A 114 6.57 4.65 -9.71
N CYS A 115 6.04 4.36 -8.51
CA CYS A 115 6.84 3.78 -7.43
C CYS A 115 7.38 2.39 -7.82
N CYS A 116 6.57 1.53 -8.45
CA CYS A 116 7.04 0.24 -8.96
C CYS A 116 8.14 0.39 -10.02
N GLN A 117 7.98 1.34 -10.97
CA GLN A 117 9.00 1.60 -11.99
C GLN A 117 10.34 2.02 -11.36
N ALA A 118 10.32 2.88 -10.36
CA ALA A 118 11.51 3.35 -9.66
C ALA A 118 12.12 2.22 -8.80
N ALA A 119 11.28 1.50 -8.04
CA ALA A 119 11.71 0.44 -7.15
C ALA A 119 12.41 -0.72 -7.88
N ILE A 120 11.86 -1.17 -9.01
CA ILE A 120 12.44 -2.28 -9.78
C ILE A 120 13.88 -1.96 -10.20
N LYS A 121 14.17 -0.71 -10.55
CA LYS A 121 15.54 -0.28 -10.90
C LYS A 121 16.47 -0.38 -9.69
N LEU A 122 16.02 0.02 -8.51
CA LEU A 122 16.80 -0.01 -7.26
C LEU A 122 16.90 -1.42 -6.65
N MET A 123 16.01 -2.31 -7.01
CA MET A 123 16.02 -3.72 -6.60
C MET A 123 16.97 -4.57 -7.43
N ASN A 124 17.35 -4.11 -8.62
CA ASN A 124 18.23 -4.86 -9.52
C ASN A 124 19.62 -5.05 -8.86
N GLY A 125 20.16 -6.26 -8.97
CA GLY A 125 21.46 -6.61 -8.40
C GLY A 125 21.50 -6.81 -6.87
N ARG A 126 20.41 -6.57 -6.15
CA ARG A 126 20.32 -6.84 -4.69
C ARG A 126 20.21 -8.34 -4.43
N ALA A 127 20.74 -8.77 -3.30
CA ALA A 127 20.72 -10.19 -2.89
C ALA A 127 19.34 -10.64 -2.37
N GLY A 128 19.00 -11.90 -2.57
CA GLY A 128 17.75 -12.51 -2.09
C GLY A 128 16.54 -12.16 -2.97
N VAL A 129 15.34 -12.43 -2.45
CA VAL A 129 14.06 -12.09 -3.11
C VAL A 129 13.61 -10.71 -2.65
N ARG A 130 13.42 -9.79 -3.60
CA ARG A 130 12.88 -8.45 -3.35
C ARG A 130 11.36 -8.48 -3.41
N LYS A 131 10.70 -7.54 -2.76
CA LYS A 131 9.27 -7.58 -2.50
C LYS A 131 8.58 -6.30 -2.94
N ILE A 132 7.54 -6.42 -3.75
CA ILE A 132 6.58 -5.35 -4.00
C ILE A 132 5.23 -5.82 -3.46
N ILE A 133 4.64 -5.06 -2.56
CA ILE A 133 3.37 -5.37 -1.92
C ILE A 133 2.44 -4.17 -2.16
N ASN A 134 1.37 -4.40 -2.89
CA ASN A 134 0.37 -3.38 -3.22
C ASN A 134 -0.83 -3.52 -2.29
N ILE A 135 -1.27 -2.44 -1.65
CA ILE A 135 -2.50 -2.43 -0.87
C ILE A 135 -3.66 -2.05 -1.80
N SER A 136 -4.33 -3.09 -2.27
CA SER A 136 -5.52 -3.00 -3.09
C SER A 136 -6.79 -2.81 -2.23
N SER A 137 -7.90 -3.41 -2.59
CA SER A 137 -9.14 -3.39 -1.83
C SER A 137 -10.03 -4.57 -2.21
N ASN A 138 -10.74 -5.14 -1.24
CA ASN A 138 -11.86 -6.04 -1.49
C ASN A 138 -12.92 -5.41 -2.41
N GLY A 139 -13.02 -4.08 -2.40
CA GLY A 139 -13.89 -3.32 -3.30
C GLY A 139 -13.62 -3.55 -4.79
N ALA A 140 -12.44 -4.01 -5.20
CA ALA A 140 -12.17 -4.40 -6.58
C ALA A 140 -12.94 -5.67 -7.00
N TYR A 141 -13.37 -6.50 -6.06
CA TYR A 141 -14.00 -7.81 -6.26
C TYR A 141 -15.45 -7.85 -5.79
N ASN A 142 -15.80 -7.07 -4.77
CA ASN A 142 -17.14 -6.97 -4.24
C ASN A 142 -17.93 -5.88 -4.96
N PHE A 143 -19.01 -6.25 -5.63
CA PHE A 143 -19.87 -5.34 -6.37
C PHE A 143 -21.06 -4.82 -5.55
N GLU A 144 -21.09 -5.01 -4.25
CA GLU A 144 -22.03 -4.31 -3.39
C GLU A 144 -21.74 -2.79 -3.43
N THR A 145 -22.79 -2.02 -3.32
CA THR A 145 -22.88 -0.61 -3.74
C THR A 145 -22.10 0.41 -2.91
N PHE A 146 -21.26 -0.03 -1.97
CA PHE A 146 -20.61 0.88 -1.03
C PHE A 146 -19.45 1.66 -1.66
N ASP A 147 -18.60 0.97 -2.43
CA ASP A 147 -17.41 1.60 -3.03
C ASP A 147 -17.76 2.25 -4.37
N PRO A 148 -17.36 3.51 -4.60
CA PRO A 148 -17.57 4.19 -5.87
C PRO A 148 -16.85 3.49 -7.04
N PRO A 149 -17.40 3.54 -8.26
CA PRO A 149 -16.86 2.78 -9.39
C PRO A 149 -15.45 3.20 -9.81
N HIS A 150 -15.08 4.46 -9.66
CA HIS A 150 -13.73 4.96 -9.96
C HIS A 150 -12.69 4.51 -8.90
N TYR A 151 -13.09 4.36 -7.63
CA TYR A 151 -12.27 3.72 -6.62
C TYR A 151 -11.99 2.25 -6.98
N ARG A 152 -13.06 1.48 -7.25
CA ARG A 152 -12.96 0.07 -7.67
C ARG A 152 -12.06 -0.10 -8.87
N ALA A 153 -12.27 0.74 -9.91
CA ALA A 153 -11.47 0.71 -11.12
C ALA A 153 -9.97 0.94 -10.83
N SER A 154 -9.65 1.89 -9.96
CA SER A 154 -8.26 2.19 -9.57
C SER A 154 -7.60 1.00 -8.85
N LYS A 155 -8.33 0.30 -7.97
CA LYS A 155 -7.83 -0.86 -7.24
C LYS A 155 -7.73 -2.11 -8.12
N ALA A 156 -8.67 -2.31 -9.05
CA ALA A 156 -8.58 -3.37 -10.06
C ALA A 156 -7.40 -3.16 -11.02
N ALA A 157 -7.10 -1.91 -11.40
CA ALA A 157 -5.91 -1.56 -12.19
C ALA A 157 -4.62 -1.91 -11.44
N MET A 158 -4.54 -1.65 -10.14
CA MET A 158 -3.41 -2.04 -9.28
C MET A 158 -3.21 -3.56 -9.25
N ASP A 159 -4.29 -4.34 -9.17
CA ASP A 159 -4.21 -5.80 -9.17
C ASP A 159 -3.78 -6.36 -10.53
N SER A 160 -4.21 -5.74 -11.62
CA SER A 160 -3.72 -6.07 -12.96
C SER A 160 -2.21 -5.79 -13.10
N LEU A 161 -1.74 -4.65 -12.59
CA LEU A 161 -0.31 -4.31 -12.55
C LEU A 161 0.48 -5.33 -11.72
N THR A 162 -0.06 -5.74 -10.57
CA THR A 162 0.55 -6.77 -9.70
C THR A 162 0.82 -8.06 -10.47
N LYS A 163 -0.16 -8.58 -11.19
CA LYS A 163 -0.02 -9.82 -11.99
C LYS A 163 1.01 -9.66 -13.12
N HIS A 164 0.97 -8.51 -13.82
CA HIS A 164 1.92 -8.23 -14.89
C HIS A 164 3.35 -8.19 -14.38
N LEU A 165 3.62 -7.43 -13.31
CA LEU A 165 4.96 -7.30 -12.74
C LEU A 165 5.46 -8.63 -12.15
N ALA A 166 4.60 -9.39 -11.50
CA ALA A 166 4.93 -10.71 -10.96
C ALA A 166 5.42 -11.67 -12.05
N SER A 167 4.72 -11.72 -13.19
CA SER A 167 5.10 -12.54 -14.33
C SER A 167 6.40 -12.07 -14.98
N THR A 168 6.55 -10.75 -15.16
CA THR A 168 7.68 -10.18 -15.88
C THR A 168 8.99 -10.28 -15.10
N TYR A 169 8.95 -10.01 -13.77
CA TYR A 169 10.15 -9.87 -12.94
C TYR A 169 10.43 -11.07 -12.02
N ALA A 170 9.73 -12.19 -12.21
CA ALA A 170 10.00 -13.43 -11.48
C ALA A 170 11.45 -13.93 -11.67
N VAL A 171 11.97 -13.83 -12.91
CA VAL A 171 13.34 -14.20 -13.25
C VAL A 171 14.39 -13.35 -12.55
N ASP A 172 14.04 -12.11 -12.24
CA ASP A 172 14.89 -11.18 -11.50
C ASP A 172 14.76 -11.34 -9.98
N LYS A 173 14.04 -12.36 -9.51
CA LYS A 173 13.73 -12.61 -8.10
C LYS A 173 13.04 -11.43 -7.41
N ILE A 174 12.09 -10.80 -8.09
CA ILE A 174 11.19 -9.81 -7.53
C ILE A 174 9.81 -10.44 -7.38
N SER A 175 9.38 -10.62 -6.15
CA SER A 175 8.04 -11.10 -5.81
C SER A 175 7.08 -9.91 -5.72
N VAL A 176 5.94 -9.99 -6.40
CA VAL A 176 4.94 -8.93 -6.44
C VAL A 176 3.58 -9.50 -6.06
N ASN A 177 2.96 -8.98 -5.00
CA ASN A 177 1.64 -9.42 -4.55
C ASN A 177 0.77 -8.21 -4.17
N SER A 178 -0.54 -8.40 -4.19
CA SER A 178 -1.50 -7.45 -3.61
C SER A 178 -2.13 -8.04 -2.35
N ILE A 179 -2.39 -7.18 -1.39
CA ILE A 179 -3.32 -7.43 -0.29
C ILE A 179 -4.56 -6.58 -0.58
N ALA A 180 -5.73 -7.20 -0.55
CA ALA A 180 -7.03 -6.58 -0.82
C ALA A 180 -7.91 -6.61 0.44
N PRO A 181 -7.72 -5.65 1.39
CA PRO A 181 -8.49 -5.63 2.61
C PRO A 181 -9.95 -5.25 2.36
N ALA A 182 -10.84 -5.80 3.17
CA ALA A 182 -12.14 -5.19 3.42
C ALA A 182 -11.98 -3.92 4.27
N MET A 183 -13.10 -3.35 4.72
CA MET A 183 -13.07 -2.11 5.49
C MET A 183 -12.20 -2.26 6.75
N THR A 184 -11.21 -1.39 6.83
CA THR A 184 -10.20 -1.37 7.88
C THR A 184 -10.36 -0.10 8.72
N ASN A 185 -10.28 -0.21 10.03
CA ASN A 185 -10.41 0.87 11.01
C ASN A 185 -9.25 1.87 10.89
N THR A 186 -9.42 2.85 10.04
CA THR A 186 -8.42 3.89 9.74
C THR A 186 -9.11 5.25 9.69
N PRO A 187 -8.38 6.38 9.76
CA PRO A 187 -8.95 7.71 9.58
C PRO A 187 -9.73 7.91 8.25
N LEU A 188 -9.53 7.05 7.27
CA LEU A 188 -10.34 7.07 6.05
C LEU A 188 -11.81 6.72 6.34
N CYS A 189 -12.10 6.01 7.42
CA CYS A 189 -13.47 5.72 7.85
C CYS A 189 -14.17 6.91 8.50
N ASP A 190 -13.44 7.93 8.94
CA ASP A 190 -14.01 9.12 9.63
C ASP A 190 -14.89 9.97 8.71
N ILE A 191 -14.77 9.80 7.38
CA ILE A 191 -15.64 10.46 6.39
C ILE A 191 -17.05 9.84 6.34
N LEU A 192 -17.25 8.66 6.94
CA LEU A 192 -18.50 7.92 6.88
C LEU A 192 -19.43 8.35 8.02
N SER A 193 -20.74 8.40 7.75
CA SER A 193 -21.70 8.59 8.80
C SER A 193 -21.76 7.36 9.73
N ALA A 194 -22.17 7.56 10.98
CA ALA A 194 -22.31 6.48 11.97
C ALA A 194 -23.20 5.34 11.46
N ASP A 195 -24.30 5.67 10.76
CA ASP A 195 -25.22 4.68 10.19
C ASP A 195 -24.59 3.83 9.09
N VAL A 196 -23.77 4.45 8.24
CA VAL A 196 -23.03 3.75 7.18
C VAL A 196 -21.97 2.84 7.79
N LEU A 197 -21.26 3.33 8.80
CA LEU A 197 -20.25 2.55 9.52
C LEU A 197 -20.87 1.35 10.23
N ALA A 198 -22.01 1.55 10.94
CA ALA A 198 -22.73 0.47 11.61
C ALA A 198 -23.18 -0.63 10.64
N LYS A 199 -23.74 -0.25 9.48
CA LYS A 199 -24.11 -1.21 8.41
C LYS A 199 -22.91 -1.95 7.83
N ALA A 200 -21.76 -1.27 7.72
CA ALA A 200 -20.54 -1.91 7.25
C ALA A 200 -20.04 -2.96 8.27
N ILE A 201 -20.08 -2.64 9.56
CA ILE A 201 -19.71 -3.56 10.65
C ILE A 201 -20.67 -4.77 10.68
N GLU A 202 -21.97 -4.55 10.54
CA GLU A 202 -22.99 -5.61 10.53
C GLU A 202 -22.72 -6.64 9.41
N LYS A 203 -22.17 -6.20 8.28
CA LYS A 203 -21.79 -7.07 7.17
C LYS A 203 -20.48 -7.84 7.39
N MET A 204 -19.68 -7.47 8.39
CA MET A 204 -18.43 -8.17 8.67
C MET A 204 -18.71 -9.43 9.51
N PRO A 205 -18.29 -10.62 9.05
CA PRO A 205 -18.57 -11.89 9.75
C PRO A 205 -18.09 -11.95 11.19
N HIS A 206 -17.01 -11.24 11.55
CA HIS A 206 -16.52 -11.18 12.93
C HIS A 206 -17.14 -10.03 13.75
N GLY A 207 -18.08 -9.24 13.19
CA GLY A 207 -18.77 -8.16 13.88
C GLY A 207 -17.93 -6.92 14.17
N HIS A 208 -16.77 -6.78 13.54
CA HIS A 208 -15.91 -5.59 13.65
C HIS A 208 -15.15 -5.34 12.35
N LEU A 209 -14.71 -4.10 12.15
CA LEU A 209 -13.79 -3.74 11.06
C LEU A 209 -12.44 -4.46 11.25
N MET A 210 -11.72 -4.62 10.18
CA MET A 210 -10.33 -5.07 10.26
C MET A 210 -9.46 -4.00 10.93
N GLU A 211 -8.43 -4.44 11.64
CA GLU A 211 -7.49 -3.52 12.28
C GLU A 211 -6.24 -3.31 11.40
N PRO A 212 -5.65 -2.12 11.40
CA PRO A 212 -4.40 -1.84 10.66
C PRO A 212 -3.27 -2.81 10.97
N THR A 213 -3.19 -3.30 12.21
CA THR A 213 -2.20 -4.28 12.65
C THR A 213 -2.37 -5.62 11.95
N GLU A 214 -3.60 -6.06 11.66
CA GLU A 214 -3.87 -7.31 10.94
C GLU A 214 -3.32 -7.23 9.52
N ILE A 215 -3.49 -6.08 8.85
CA ILE A 215 -2.95 -5.84 7.51
C ILE A 215 -1.43 -5.78 7.54
N ALA A 216 -0.86 -5.13 8.55
CA ALA A 216 0.59 -5.04 8.73
C ALA A 216 1.25 -6.42 8.92
N GLU A 217 0.61 -7.36 9.62
CA GLU A 217 1.12 -8.74 9.78
C GLU A 217 1.11 -9.51 8.44
N TRP A 218 0.13 -9.30 7.58
CA TRP A 218 0.15 -9.87 6.22
C TRP A 218 1.25 -9.27 5.35
N VAL A 219 1.47 -7.96 5.43
CA VAL A 219 2.61 -7.30 4.77
C VAL A 219 3.92 -7.90 5.28
N ARG A 220 4.08 -8.06 6.59
CA ARG A 220 5.25 -8.65 7.23
C ARG A 220 5.50 -10.09 6.74
N PHE A 221 4.44 -10.92 6.67
CA PHE A 221 4.53 -12.28 6.13
C PHE A 221 5.04 -12.28 4.69
N LEU A 222 4.43 -11.50 3.79
CA LEU A 222 4.86 -11.41 2.40
C LEU A 222 6.29 -10.84 2.25
N ALA A 223 6.68 -9.93 3.13
CA ALA A 223 8.03 -9.36 3.16
C ALA A 223 9.08 -10.34 3.70
N SER A 224 8.69 -11.36 4.45
CA SER A 224 9.60 -12.35 5.05
C SER A 224 10.10 -13.39 4.04
N PRO A 225 11.11 -14.22 4.39
CA PRO A 225 11.52 -15.36 3.58
C PRO A 225 10.40 -16.39 3.32
N ALA A 226 9.43 -16.52 4.23
CA ALA A 226 8.27 -17.39 4.02
C ALA A 226 7.41 -16.96 2.82
N GLY A 227 7.41 -15.67 2.50
CA GLY A 227 6.73 -15.10 1.34
C GLY A 227 7.53 -15.16 0.02
N ASP A 228 8.74 -15.75 0.00
CA ASP A 228 9.60 -15.72 -1.20
C ASP A 228 8.99 -16.46 -2.41
N ILE A 229 8.20 -17.49 -2.14
CA ILE A 229 7.52 -18.30 -3.18
C ILE A 229 6.17 -17.69 -3.64
N SER A 230 5.69 -16.67 -2.96
CA SER A 230 4.42 -16.01 -3.30
C SER A 230 4.66 -14.89 -4.29
N SER A 231 4.09 -14.97 -5.51
CA SER A 231 4.12 -13.91 -6.51
C SER A 231 2.89 -13.99 -7.41
N GLY A 232 2.34 -12.83 -7.76
CA GLY A 232 1.15 -12.72 -8.62
C GLY A 232 -0.19 -12.94 -7.90
N ASN A 233 -0.18 -13.06 -6.57
CA ASN A 233 -1.38 -13.31 -5.79
C ASN A 233 -2.07 -12.01 -5.37
N ILE A 234 -3.40 -12.07 -5.36
CA ILE A 234 -4.26 -11.07 -4.76
C ILE A 234 -4.89 -11.72 -3.52
N ILE A 235 -4.44 -11.28 -2.35
CA ILE A 235 -4.85 -11.87 -1.07
C ILE A 235 -6.00 -11.05 -0.52
N ILE A 236 -7.21 -11.57 -0.65
CA ILE A 236 -8.42 -10.91 -0.16
C ILE A 236 -8.54 -11.20 1.34
N LEU A 237 -8.57 -10.13 2.14
CA LEU A 237 -8.75 -10.17 3.57
C LEU A 237 -10.12 -9.56 3.91
N ASN A 238 -11.11 -10.42 4.17
CA ASN A 238 -12.50 -9.99 4.35
C ASN A 238 -13.28 -10.81 5.37
N GLN A 239 -12.58 -11.53 6.26
CA GLN A 239 -13.17 -12.39 7.30
C GLN A 239 -14.09 -13.50 6.74
N GLY A 240 -13.96 -13.85 5.45
CA GLY A 240 -14.86 -14.81 4.80
C GLY A 240 -16.12 -14.20 4.18
N ARG A 241 -16.27 -12.87 4.22
CA ARG A 241 -17.30 -12.15 3.49
C ARG A 241 -17.00 -12.21 1.97
N ASP A 242 -18.02 -12.28 1.16
CA ASP A 242 -17.92 -12.22 -0.32
C ASP A 242 -16.99 -13.31 -0.91
N VAL A 243 -17.16 -14.55 -0.48
CA VAL A 243 -16.46 -15.70 -1.07
C VAL A 243 -17.15 -16.08 -2.38
N HIS A 244 -16.41 -16.10 -3.48
CA HIS A 244 -16.87 -16.45 -4.82
C HIS A 244 -16.15 -17.67 -5.37
#